data_baa74b61b6af7c6e42a1c170d7ab7934
#
_entry.id   baa74b61b6af7c6e42a1c170d7ab7934
#
_cell.length_a   1.000
_cell.length_b   1.000
_cell.length_c   1.000
_cell.angle_alpha   90.00
_cell.angle_beta   90.00
_cell.angle_gamma   90.00
#
_symmetry.space_group_name_H-M   'P 1'
#
loop_
_entity.id
_entity.type
_entity.pdbx_description
1 polymer ?
#
loop_
_entity_poly.entity_id
_entity_poly.type
_entity_poly.pdbx_seq_one_letter_code
_entity_poly.pdbx_strand_id
1 'polypeptide(L)'
;MGFLKSFSEQIHFFVKDNFTDSLILPFQIGLKMLLLFAFFFVIDILLRVTITLISRIFVRISNNEFLNFAYKAKVQNSIAHLFSLAFCFWLIDDIFWRHPKSFTFFERLLMFGQVLVFAMLAYRIVKTFEAYYIHKEDRYRITAIKAISESLRIFGMVIFAIIGIFVIFGI
;
A
#
# COMPACT_ATOMS: atom_id res chain seq x y z
N MET A 1 13.17 -13.59 -12.16
CA MET A 1 14.06 -13.57 -10.98
C MET A 1 15.51 -13.24 -11.30
N GLY A 2 16.10 -13.64 -12.42
CA GLY A 2 17.51 -13.30 -12.72
C GLY A 2 17.85 -11.85 -12.99
N PHE A 3 16.95 -11.08 -13.61
CA PHE A 3 17.24 -9.72 -14.05
C PHE A 3 17.49 -8.71 -12.89
N LEU A 4 16.62 -8.69 -11.89
CA LEU A 4 16.75 -7.77 -10.74
C LEU A 4 17.96 -8.11 -9.88
N LYS A 5 18.25 -9.40 -9.71
CA LYS A 5 19.46 -9.86 -9.02
C LYS A 5 20.71 -9.43 -9.76
N SER A 6 20.76 -9.61 -11.09
CA SER A 6 21.85 -9.13 -11.93
C SER A 6 22.02 -7.62 -11.87
N PHE A 7 20.92 -6.86 -11.90
CA PHE A 7 20.96 -5.41 -11.77
C PHE A 7 21.44 -4.95 -10.38
N SER A 8 21.02 -5.64 -9.33
CA SER A 8 21.53 -5.40 -7.96
C SER A 8 23.04 -5.69 -7.83
N GLU A 9 23.55 -6.67 -8.56
CA GLU A 9 24.99 -6.95 -8.66
C GLU A 9 25.73 -5.85 -9.40
N GLN A 10 25.20 -5.35 -10.49
CA GLN A 10 25.80 -4.22 -11.23
C GLN A 10 25.93 -2.97 -10.34
N ILE A 11 24.90 -2.65 -9.53
CA ILE A 11 24.99 -1.58 -8.55
C ILE A 11 26.13 -1.82 -7.55
N HIS A 12 26.29 -3.05 -7.08
CA HIS A 12 27.35 -3.39 -6.14
C HIS A 12 28.74 -3.15 -6.73
N PHE A 13 29.01 -3.62 -7.96
CA PHE A 13 30.28 -3.42 -8.64
C PHE A 13 30.53 -1.95 -8.95
N PHE A 14 29.53 -1.24 -9.48
CA PHE A 14 29.65 0.19 -9.78
C PHE A 14 30.03 1.01 -8.54
N VAL A 15 29.41 0.75 -7.40
CA VAL A 15 29.71 1.48 -6.16
C VAL A 15 31.08 1.10 -5.62
N LYS A 16 31.48 -0.19 -5.70
CA LYS A 16 32.78 -0.65 -5.25
C LYS A 16 33.93 -0.02 -6.04
N ASP A 17 33.74 0.18 -7.33
CA ASP A 17 34.79 0.71 -8.21
C ASP A 17 34.92 2.24 -8.13
N ASN A 18 33.88 2.95 -7.68
CA ASN A 18 33.86 4.42 -7.72
C ASN A 18 33.92 5.11 -6.35
N PHE A 19 33.76 4.37 -5.24
CA PHE A 19 33.70 4.96 -3.90
C PHE A 19 34.69 4.34 -2.92
N THR A 20 35.08 5.14 -1.92
CA THR A 20 35.95 4.69 -0.81
C THR A 20 35.26 3.71 0.09
N ASP A 21 35.96 2.77 0.72
CA ASP A 21 35.44 1.66 1.51
C ASP A 21 34.39 2.08 2.55
N SER A 22 34.55 3.23 3.19
CA SER A 22 33.61 3.74 4.20
C SER A 22 32.25 4.17 3.63
N LEU A 23 32.17 4.53 2.35
CA LEU A 23 30.97 5.03 1.69
C LEU A 23 30.25 3.95 0.85
N ILE A 24 30.91 2.82 0.59
CA ILE A 24 30.35 1.75 -0.26
C ILE A 24 29.00 1.27 0.26
N LEU A 25 28.93 0.90 1.54
CA LEU A 25 27.73 0.30 2.11
C LEU A 25 26.51 1.24 2.13
N PRO A 26 26.61 2.49 2.67
CA PRO A 26 25.46 3.39 2.69
C PRO A 26 24.98 3.78 1.28
N PHE A 27 25.91 3.91 0.32
CA PHE A 27 25.56 4.27 -1.05
C PHE A 27 24.85 3.13 -1.79
N GLN A 28 25.29 1.89 -1.58
CA GLN A 28 24.62 0.70 -2.12
C GLN A 28 23.19 0.56 -1.59
N ILE A 29 23.01 0.72 -0.28
CA ILE A 29 21.69 0.64 0.36
C ILE A 29 20.79 1.77 -0.17
N GLY A 30 21.33 3.00 -0.28
CA GLY A 30 20.60 4.15 -0.81
C GLY A 30 20.13 3.94 -2.25
N LEU A 31 20.99 3.44 -3.15
CA LEU A 31 20.63 3.15 -4.54
C LEU A 31 19.57 2.04 -4.64
N LYS A 32 19.72 0.98 -3.84
CA LYS A 32 18.72 -0.11 -3.79
C LYS A 32 17.38 0.35 -3.27
N MET A 33 17.38 1.22 -2.27
CA MET A 33 16.17 1.87 -1.75
C MET A 33 15.50 2.72 -2.84
N LEU A 34 16.27 3.55 -3.54
CA LEU A 34 15.76 4.37 -4.64
C LEU A 34 15.15 3.51 -5.75
N LEU A 35 15.80 2.39 -6.09
CA LEU A 35 15.29 1.42 -7.05
C LEU A 35 13.95 0.84 -6.59
N LEU A 36 13.82 0.42 -5.33
CA LEU A 36 12.58 -0.12 -4.76
C LEU A 36 11.45 0.90 -4.82
N PHE A 37 11.73 2.17 -4.45
CA PHE A 37 10.76 3.25 -4.55
C PHE A 37 10.35 3.55 -6.00
N ALA A 38 11.29 3.56 -6.94
CA ALA A 38 10.98 3.76 -8.35
C ALA A 38 10.03 2.67 -8.87
N PHE A 39 10.30 1.40 -8.55
CA PHE A 39 9.39 0.30 -8.88
C PHE A 39 8.02 0.47 -8.22
N PHE A 40 7.97 0.83 -6.94
CA PHE A 40 6.71 1.09 -6.26
C PHE A 40 5.88 2.15 -7.00
N PHE A 41 6.47 3.31 -7.32
CA PHE A 41 5.74 4.38 -8.01
C PHE A 41 5.26 3.97 -9.40
N VAL A 42 6.10 3.32 -10.19
CA VAL A 42 5.72 2.87 -11.54
C VAL A 42 4.56 1.87 -11.47
N ILE A 43 4.67 0.86 -10.61
CA ILE A 43 3.65 -0.17 -10.45
C ILE A 43 2.36 0.44 -9.88
N ASP A 44 2.45 1.33 -8.89
CA ASP A 44 1.30 1.99 -8.29
C ASP A 44 0.52 2.82 -9.31
N ILE A 45 1.21 3.61 -10.14
CA ILE A 45 0.58 4.39 -11.20
C ILE A 45 -0.12 3.47 -12.21
N LEU A 46 0.57 2.43 -12.68
CA LEU A 46 0.01 1.47 -13.64
C LEU A 46 -1.22 0.76 -13.09
N LEU A 47 -1.14 0.22 -11.88
CA LEU A 47 -2.25 -0.47 -11.22
C LEU A 47 -3.40 0.49 -10.93
N ARG A 48 -3.12 1.69 -10.46
CA ARG A 48 -4.15 2.70 -10.18
C ARG A 48 -4.92 3.08 -11.45
N VAL A 49 -4.23 3.33 -12.55
CA VAL A 49 -4.87 3.63 -13.83
C VAL A 49 -5.71 2.44 -14.29
N THR A 50 -5.14 1.24 -14.30
CA THR A 50 -5.82 0.03 -14.76
C THR A 50 -7.04 -0.30 -13.90
N ILE A 51 -6.90 -0.34 -12.57
CA ILE A 51 -8.01 -0.67 -11.66
C ILE A 51 -9.09 0.41 -11.71
N THR A 52 -8.72 1.70 -11.86
CA THR A 52 -9.69 2.79 -12.00
C THR A 52 -10.47 2.69 -13.31
N LEU A 53 -9.83 2.35 -14.42
CA LEU A 53 -10.50 2.12 -15.69
C LEU A 53 -11.47 0.96 -15.62
N ILE A 54 -11.02 -0.20 -15.11
CA ILE A 54 -11.86 -1.39 -14.92
C ILE A 54 -13.06 -1.05 -14.01
N SER A 55 -12.82 -0.40 -12.86
CA SER A 55 -13.88 -0.02 -11.93
C SER A 55 -14.89 0.92 -12.55
N ARG A 56 -14.44 1.89 -13.37
CA ARG A 56 -15.33 2.81 -14.11
C ARG A 56 -16.23 2.07 -15.06
N ILE A 57 -15.68 1.14 -15.84
CA ILE A 57 -16.44 0.32 -16.79
C ILE A 57 -17.45 -0.54 -16.03
N PHE A 58 -17.01 -1.18 -14.96
CA PHE A 58 -17.85 -2.07 -14.15
C PHE A 58 -19.03 -1.34 -13.48
N VAL A 59 -18.79 -0.15 -12.91
CA VAL A 59 -19.83 0.71 -12.33
C VAL A 59 -20.85 1.11 -13.39
N ARG A 60 -20.37 1.41 -14.62
CA ARG A 60 -21.25 1.82 -15.72
C ARG A 60 -22.15 0.70 -16.23
N ILE A 61 -21.61 -0.52 -16.30
CA ILE A 61 -22.36 -1.70 -16.79
C ILE A 61 -23.30 -2.23 -15.74
N SER A 62 -22.84 -2.30 -14.47
CA SER A 62 -23.59 -2.91 -13.38
C SER A 62 -24.79 -2.09 -12.92
N ASN A 63 -24.80 -0.78 -13.19
CA ASN A 63 -25.83 0.17 -12.71
C ASN A 63 -26.14 0.04 -11.21
N ASN A 64 -25.15 -0.45 -10.41
CA ASN A 64 -25.30 -0.72 -8.99
C ASN A 64 -24.88 0.51 -8.17
N GLU A 65 -25.83 1.04 -7.37
CA GLU A 65 -25.59 2.23 -6.55
C GLU A 65 -24.46 2.04 -5.53
N PHE A 66 -24.36 0.87 -4.89
CA PHE A 66 -23.29 0.60 -3.93
C PHE A 66 -21.91 0.69 -4.56
N LEU A 67 -21.73 0.12 -5.77
CA LEU A 67 -20.48 0.21 -6.52
C LEU A 67 -20.14 1.65 -6.90
N ASN A 68 -21.13 2.47 -7.20
CA ASN A 68 -20.94 3.89 -7.48
C ASN A 68 -20.43 4.64 -6.24
N PHE A 69 -20.99 4.35 -5.05
CA PHE A 69 -20.48 4.91 -3.79
C PHE A 69 -19.06 4.44 -3.47
N ALA A 70 -18.75 3.16 -3.68
CA ALA A 70 -17.40 2.61 -3.51
C ALA A 70 -16.38 3.29 -4.44
N TYR A 71 -16.76 3.53 -5.69
CA TYR A 71 -15.95 4.26 -6.65
C TYR A 71 -15.72 5.71 -6.23
N LYS A 72 -16.77 6.42 -5.79
CA LYS A 72 -16.66 7.80 -5.25
C LYS A 72 -15.79 7.87 -3.99
N ALA A 73 -15.83 6.87 -3.13
CA ALA A 73 -14.97 6.75 -1.94
C ALA A 73 -13.52 6.37 -2.27
N LYS A 74 -13.19 6.14 -3.56
CA LYS A 74 -11.84 5.78 -4.04
C LYS A 74 -11.30 4.46 -3.45
N VAL A 75 -12.17 3.48 -3.20
CA VAL A 75 -11.80 2.15 -2.71
C VAL A 75 -10.79 1.49 -3.66
N GLN A 76 -10.97 1.63 -4.97
CA GLN A 76 -10.08 1.12 -6.02
C GLN A 76 -8.63 1.63 -5.88
N ASN A 77 -8.42 2.87 -5.38
CA ASN A 77 -7.06 3.39 -5.19
C ASN A 77 -6.34 2.68 -4.03
N SER A 78 -7.05 2.37 -2.92
CA SER A 78 -6.44 1.60 -1.82
C SER A 78 -6.11 0.17 -2.25
N ILE A 79 -6.94 -0.43 -3.09
CA ILE A 79 -6.67 -1.75 -3.68
C ILE A 79 -5.41 -1.69 -4.55
N ALA A 80 -5.26 -0.67 -5.40
CA ALA A 80 -4.06 -0.47 -6.21
C ALA A 80 -2.80 -0.36 -5.34
N HIS A 81 -2.82 0.45 -4.28
CA HIS A 81 -1.69 0.59 -3.35
C HIS A 81 -1.34 -0.73 -2.64
N LEU A 82 -2.34 -1.53 -2.23
CA LEU A 82 -2.08 -2.84 -1.63
C LEU A 82 -1.34 -3.77 -2.59
N PHE A 83 -1.79 -3.86 -3.84
CA PHE A 83 -1.12 -4.68 -4.84
C PHE A 83 0.29 -4.17 -5.16
N SER A 84 0.49 -2.85 -5.21
CA SER A 84 1.81 -2.26 -5.43
C SER A 84 2.78 -2.61 -4.30
N LEU A 85 2.34 -2.51 -3.04
CA LEU A 85 3.15 -2.89 -1.88
C LEU A 85 3.43 -4.40 -1.85
N ALA A 86 2.42 -5.24 -2.16
CA ALA A 86 2.60 -6.68 -2.23
C ALA A 86 3.63 -7.07 -3.31
N PHE A 87 3.63 -6.37 -4.44
CA PHE A 87 4.62 -6.58 -5.49
C PHE A 87 6.02 -6.15 -5.05
N CYS A 88 6.16 -5.02 -4.35
CA CYS A 88 7.44 -4.59 -3.78
C CYS A 88 7.95 -5.57 -2.73
N PHE A 89 7.06 -6.15 -1.93
CA PHE A 89 7.40 -7.18 -0.96
C PHE A 89 7.99 -8.44 -1.64
N TRP A 90 7.50 -8.78 -2.82
CA TRP A 90 8.05 -9.88 -3.61
C TRP A 90 9.41 -9.54 -4.25
N LEU A 91 9.67 -8.25 -4.57
CA LEU A 91 10.93 -7.81 -5.18
C LEU A 91 12.07 -7.60 -4.18
N ILE A 92 11.76 -7.38 -2.90
CA ILE A 92 12.75 -7.00 -1.89
C ILE A 92 13.83 -8.06 -1.71
N ASP A 93 13.49 -9.34 -1.81
CA ASP A 93 14.43 -10.46 -1.72
C ASP A 93 15.52 -10.37 -2.80
N ASP A 94 15.14 -10.09 -4.05
CA ASP A 94 16.06 -9.98 -5.17
C ASP A 94 16.95 -8.72 -5.07
N ILE A 95 16.40 -7.62 -4.53
CA ILE A 95 17.12 -6.34 -4.43
C ILE A 95 18.13 -6.36 -3.28
N PHE A 96 17.75 -6.89 -2.11
CA PHE A 96 18.56 -6.85 -0.88
C PHE A 96 19.24 -8.18 -0.53
N TRP A 97 19.31 -9.16 -1.43
CA TRP A 97 19.81 -10.51 -1.18
C TRP A 97 21.22 -10.58 -0.53
N ARG A 98 22.09 -9.56 -0.73
CA ARG A 98 23.41 -9.47 -0.09
C ARG A 98 23.43 -8.73 1.25
N HIS A 99 22.32 -8.13 1.66
CA HIS A 99 22.25 -7.26 2.84
C HIS A 99 21.12 -7.68 3.78
N PRO A 100 21.26 -8.80 4.54
CA PRO A 100 20.17 -9.37 5.33
C PRO A 100 19.63 -8.41 6.41
N LYS A 101 20.50 -7.59 7.04
CA LYS A 101 20.05 -6.59 8.01
C LYS A 101 19.18 -5.49 7.38
N SER A 102 19.59 -4.99 6.20
CA SER A 102 18.81 -3.99 5.47
C SER A 102 17.52 -4.59 4.91
N PHE A 103 17.56 -5.85 4.46
CA PHE A 103 16.38 -6.61 4.05
C PHE A 103 15.33 -6.61 5.16
N THR A 104 15.67 -7.07 6.36
CA THR A 104 14.72 -7.14 7.49
C THR A 104 14.14 -5.77 7.85
N PHE A 105 14.94 -4.70 7.77
CA PHE A 105 14.45 -3.34 8.02
C PHE A 105 13.41 -2.90 6.97
N PHE A 106 13.72 -3.07 5.69
CA PHE A 106 12.81 -2.67 4.61
C PHE A 106 11.58 -3.57 4.51
N GLU A 107 11.72 -4.85 4.83
CA GLU A 107 10.61 -5.78 4.95
C GLU A 107 9.59 -5.29 5.98
N ARG A 108 10.04 -4.92 7.19
CA ARG A 108 9.17 -4.35 8.23
C ARG A 108 8.54 -3.03 7.78
N LEU A 109 9.29 -2.18 7.10
CA LEU A 109 8.77 -0.92 6.56
C LEU A 109 7.65 -1.15 5.55
N LEU A 110 7.81 -2.12 4.64
CA LEU A 110 6.78 -2.50 3.68
C LEU A 110 5.55 -3.11 4.37
N MET A 111 5.75 -3.99 5.37
CA MET A 111 4.65 -4.54 6.18
C MET A 111 3.87 -3.43 6.88
N PHE A 112 4.56 -2.47 7.48
CA PHE A 112 3.92 -1.30 8.09
C PHE A 112 3.13 -0.48 7.07
N GLY A 113 3.72 -0.25 5.89
CA GLY A 113 3.01 0.39 4.76
C GLY A 113 1.74 -0.36 4.37
N GLN A 114 1.77 -1.70 4.33
CA GLN A 114 0.58 -2.51 4.06
C GLN A 114 -0.49 -2.32 5.13
N VAL A 115 -0.12 -2.32 6.42
CA VAL A 115 -1.06 -2.06 7.53
C VAL A 115 -1.75 -0.70 7.37
N LEU A 116 -0.99 0.34 7.04
CA LEU A 116 -1.56 1.69 6.79
C LEU A 116 -2.54 1.69 5.61
N VAL A 117 -2.21 1.03 4.52
CA VAL A 117 -3.10 0.95 3.36
C VAL A 117 -4.35 0.11 3.65
N PHE A 118 -4.24 -0.96 4.44
CA PHE A 118 -5.39 -1.71 4.94
C PHE A 118 -6.30 -0.84 5.81
N ALA A 119 -5.73 -0.03 6.71
CA ALA A 119 -6.50 0.93 7.51
C ALA A 119 -7.25 1.93 6.63
N MET A 120 -6.58 2.48 5.61
CA MET A 120 -7.21 3.36 4.62
C MET A 120 -8.33 2.67 3.83
N LEU A 121 -8.14 1.41 3.46
CA LEU A 121 -9.14 0.62 2.75
C LEU A 121 -10.37 0.40 3.64
N ALA A 122 -10.17 -0.04 4.89
CA ALA A 122 -11.24 -0.22 5.86
C ALA A 122 -12.03 1.08 6.08
N TYR A 123 -11.33 2.20 6.28
CA TYR A 123 -11.96 3.53 6.39
C TYR A 123 -12.83 3.87 5.17
N ARG A 124 -12.33 3.63 3.95
CA ARG A 124 -13.07 3.90 2.70
C ARG A 124 -14.29 2.99 2.54
N ILE A 125 -14.17 1.73 2.95
CA ILE A 125 -15.29 0.77 2.95
C ILE A 125 -16.39 1.24 3.92
N VAL A 126 -16.05 1.60 5.16
CA VAL A 126 -17.02 2.13 6.13
C VAL A 126 -17.69 3.40 5.58
N LYS A 127 -16.92 4.30 4.96
CA LYS A 127 -17.46 5.51 4.31
C LYS A 127 -18.42 5.18 3.16
N THR A 128 -18.13 4.12 2.41
CA THR A 128 -19.01 3.65 1.32
C THR A 128 -20.35 3.17 1.87
N PHE A 129 -20.33 2.34 2.92
CA PHE A 129 -21.53 1.86 3.59
C PHE A 129 -22.36 3.02 4.18
N GLU A 130 -21.69 3.94 4.88
CA GLU A 130 -22.34 5.13 5.41
C GLU A 130 -23.08 5.91 4.32
N ALA A 131 -22.40 6.23 3.22
CA ALA A 131 -22.98 6.99 2.13
C ALA A 131 -24.16 6.25 1.45
N TYR A 132 -24.02 4.92 1.30
CA TYR A 132 -25.05 4.09 0.71
C TYR A 132 -26.31 4.01 1.59
N TYR A 133 -26.16 3.80 2.90
CA TYR A 133 -27.30 3.72 3.81
C TYR A 133 -27.95 5.08 4.03
N ILE A 134 -27.20 6.17 4.13
CA ILE A 134 -27.74 7.53 4.23
C ILE A 134 -28.60 7.87 2.99
N HIS A 135 -28.22 7.36 1.82
CA HIS A 135 -28.99 7.60 0.60
C HIS A 135 -30.33 6.87 0.57
N LYS A 136 -30.45 5.73 1.27
CA LYS A 136 -31.65 4.87 1.27
C LYS A 136 -32.60 5.08 2.43
N GLU A 137 -32.17 5.73 3.53
CA GLU A 137 -32.91 5.76 4.79
C GLU A 137 -33.55 7.12 5.08
N ASP A 138 -34.60 7.10 5.89
CA ASP A 138 -35.30 8.29 6.38
C ASP A 138 -34.46 9.09 7.40
N ARG A 139 -34.73 10.39 7.51
CA ARG A 139 -33.98 11.36 8.34
C ARG A 139 -33.69 10.88 9.78
N TYR A 140 -34.58 10.16 10.41
CA TYR A 140 -34.42 9.71 11.82
C TYR A 140 -33.26 8.67 11.97
N ARG A 141 -33.03 7.83 10.97
CA ARG A 141 -31.97 6.79 11.03
C ARG A 141 -30.59 7.29 10.64
N ILE A 142 -30.52 8.43 9.95
CA ILE A 142 -29.23 8.99 9.48
C ILE A 142 -28.29 9.27 10.65
N THR A 143 -28.76 9.80 11.76
CA THR A 143 -27.93 10.09 12.94
C THR A 143 -27.33 8.82 13.55
N ALA A 144 -28.13 7.74 13.65
CA ALA A 144 -27.64 6.46 14.14
C ALA A 144 -26.59 5.85 13.20
N ILE A 145 -26.80 5.90 11.89
CA ILE A 145 -25.88 5.40 10.88
C ILE A 145 -24.53 6.15 10.98
N LYS A 146 -24.54 7.48 11.11
CA LYS A 146 -23.32 8.28 11.29
C LYS A 146 -22.59 7.92 12.57
N ALA A 147 -23.29 7.81 13.71
CA ALA A 147 -22.69 7.44 14.98
C ALA A 147 -22.02 6.07 14.95
N ILE A 148 -22.69 5.07 14.35
CA ILE A 148 -22.13 3.72 14.16
C ILE A 148 -20.90 3.78 13.25
N SER A 149 -20.96 4.50 12.13
CA SER A 149 -19.87 4.65 11.19
C SER A 149 -18.63 5.32 11.84
N GLU A 150 -18.83 6.38 12.63
CA GLU A 150 -17.75 7.03 13.37
C GLU A 150 -17.12 6.09 14.40
N SER A 151 -17.94 5.37 15.18
CA SER A 151 -17.45 4.39 16.15
C SER A 151 -16.61 3.31 15.48
N LEU A 152 -17.08 2.75 14.35
CA LEU A 152 -16.32 1.76 13.57
C LEU A 152 -14.99 2.29 13.04
N ARG A 153 -14.94 3.55 12.60
CA ARG A 153 -13.71 4.18 12.14
C ARG A 153 -12.71 4.34 13.26
N ILE A 154 -13.14 4.85 14.43
CA ILE A 154 -12.27 5.05 15.59
C ILE A 154 -11.74 3.70 16.05
N PHE A 155 -12.61 2.71 16.24
CA PHE A 155 -12.22 1.37 16.66
C PHE A 155 -11.26 0.71 15.66
N GLY A 156 -11.56 0.82 14.37
CA GLY A 156 -10.67 0.35 13.32
C GLY A 156 -9.30 1.01 13.35
N MET A 157 -9.23 2.34 13.52
CA MET A 157 -7.93 3.05 13.62
C MET A 157 -7.11 2.57 14.81
N VAL A 158 -7.74 2.35 15.98
CA VAL A 158 -7.05 1.84 17.17
C VAL A 158 -6.47 0.44 16.92
N ILE A 159 -7.24 -0.47 16.32
CA ILE A 159 -6.77 -1.81 15.98
C ILE A 159 -5.58 -1.74 15.04
N PHE A 160 -5.68 -0.98 13.94
CA PHE A 160 -4.59 -0.86 12.98
C PHE A 160 -3.36 -0.16 13.56
N ALA A 161 -3.53 0.79 14.48
CA ALA A 161 -2.41 1.40 15.20
C ALA A 161 -1.67 0.36 16.06
N ILE A 162 -2.40 -0.48 16.79
CA ILE A 162 -1.82 -1.57 17.59
C ILE A 162 -1.06 -2.55 16.68
N ILE A 163 -1.68 -3.02 15.59
CA ILE A 163 -1.02 -3.93 14.63
C ILE A 163 0.23 -3.28 14.05
N GLY A 164 0.17 -1.99 13.69
CA GLY A 164 1.31 -1.25 13.16
C GLY A 164 2.48 -1.19 14.14
N ILE A 165 2.21 -0.99 15.43
CA ILE A 165 3.22 -1.02 16.49
C ILE A 165 3.86 -2.41 16.56
N PHE A 166 3.09 -3.49 16.60
CA PHE A 166 3.61 -4.86 16.62
C PHE A 166 4.52 -5.14 15.41
N VAL A 167 4.12 -4.71 14.21
CA VAL A 167 4.92 -4.88 12.99
C VAL A 167 6.25 -4.15 13.06
N ILE A 168 6.27 -2.89 13.56
CA ILE A 168 7.51 -2.11 13.69
C ILE A 168 8.48 -2.76 14.68
N PHE A 169 7.99 -3.17 15.83
CA PHE A 169 8.83 -3.79 16.87
C PHE A 169 9.17 -5.25 16.58
N GLY A 170 8.48 -5.89 15.64
CA GLY A 170 8.71 -7.28 15.27
C GLY A 170 8.32 -8.28 16.36
N ILE A 171 7.23 -7.96 17.08
CA ILE A 171 6.65 -8.78 18.15
C ILE A 171 5.50 -9.61 17.58
#